data_535a68bf1f41992e0cd2c94787fa581d
#
_entry.id   535a68bf1f41992e0cd2c94787fa581d
#
_cell.length_a   1.000
_cell.length_b   1.000
_cell.length_c   1.000
_cell.angle_alpha   90.00
_cell.angle_beta   90.00
_cell.angle_gamma   90.00
#
_symmetry.space_group_name_H-M   'P 1'
#
loop_
_entity.id
_entity.type
_entity.pdbx_description
1 polymer ?
#
loop_
_entity_poly.entity_id
_entity_poly.type
_entity_poly.pdbx_seq_one_letter_code
_entity_poly.pdbx_strand_id
1 'polypeptide(L)'
;MQTRHKIVTLSTTTPIALTFEDVIQSSYTLVVQNNNDSGYLYLGAANVSSSSYGYKLYPGQGFTIEFSSLNRLYAVCSSNTMTAAVLVIERAI
;
A
#
# COMPACT_ATOMS: atom_id res chain seq x y z
N MET A 1 -1.45 -21.25 -2.70
CA MET A 1 -1.06 -19.88 -3.04
C MET A 1 -2.25 -19.15 -3.61
N GLN A 2 -2.48 -17.93 -3.19
CA GLN A 2 -3.63 -17.16 -3.62
C GLN A 2 -3.17 -15.76 -4.00
N THR A 3 -3.73 -15.23 -5.08
CA THR A 3 -3.43 -13.88 -5.54
C THR A 3 -4.68 -13.04 -5.43
N ARG A 4 -4.56 -11.85 -4.86
CA ARG A 4 -5.64 -10.89 -4.72
C ARG A 4 -5.17 -9.50 -5.09
N HIS A 5 -6.10 -8.67 -5.52
CA HIS A 5 -5.77 -7.28 -5.82
C HIS A 5 -6.94 -6.39 -5.47
N LYS A 6 -6.63 -5.10 -5.28
CA LYS A 6 -7.66 -4.09 -5.07
C LYS A 6 -7.10 -2.72 -5.44
N ILE A 7 -8.01 -1.79 -5.68
CA ILE A 7 -7.67 -0.38 -5.85
C ILE A 7 -8.14 0.33 -4.58
N VAL A 8 -7.23 1.02 -3.93
CA VAL A 8 -7.50 1.70 -2.67
C VAL A 8 -7.58 3.20 -2.91
N THR A 9 -8.68 3.81 -2.50
CA THR A 9 -8.82 5.27 -2.54
C THR A 9 -8.11 5.86 -1.32
N LEU A 10 -7.24 6.81 -1.54
CA LEU A 10 -6.39 7.38 -0.51
C LEU A 10 -6.89 8.75 -0.05
N SER A 11 -6.36 9.19 1.07
CA SER A 11 -6.65 10.49 1.65
C SER A 11 -5.35 11.28 1.78
N THR A 12 -5.44 12.61 1.74
CA THR A 12 -4.29 13.47 1.96
C THR A 12 -3.94 13.62 3.43
N THR A 13 -4.85 13.27 4.33
CA THR A 13 -4.67 13.50 5.78
C THR A 13 -4.82 12.25 6.62
N THR A 14 -5.61 11.27 6.19
CA THR A 14 -5.91 10.08 6.98
C THR A 14 -5.16 8.88 6.40
N PRO A 15 -4.28 8.23 7.16
CA PRO A 15 -3.62 7.01 6.68
C PRO A 15 -4.65 5.92 6.37
N ILE A 16 -4.52 5.31 5.21
CA ILE A 16 -5.42 4.25 4.74
C ILE A 16 -4.59 2.98 4.62
N ALA A 17 -5.09 1.89 5.21
CA ALA A 17 -4.40 0.61 5.17
C ALA A 17 -4.42 0.04 3.75
N LEU A 18 -3.26 -0.38 3.28
CA LEU A 18 -3.11 -1.02 1.98
C LEU A 18 -3.16 -2.54 2.07
N THR A 19 -2.96 -3.08 3.25
CA THR A 19 -2.92 -4.53 3.45
C THR A 19 -4.34 -5.09 3.56
N PHE A 20 -4.47 -6.39 3.30
CA PHE A 20 -5.74 -7.08 3.43
C PHE A 20 -5.86 -7.61 4.86
N GLU A 21 -7.00 -7.37 5.49
CA GLU A 21 -7.21 -7.81 6.87
C GLU A 21 -7.48 -9.29 6.98
N ASP A 22 -7.98 -9.90 5.93
CA ASP A 22 -8.35 -11.31 5.93
C ASP A 22 -7.27 -12.22 5.36
N VAL A 23 -6.02 -11.77 5.33
CA VAL A 23 -4.90 -12.61 4.92
C VAL A 23 -4.68 -13.66 6.00
N ILE A 24 -4.77 -14.93 5.60
CA ILE A 24 -4.66 -16.05 6.53
C ILE A 24 -3.28 -16.70 6.52
N GLN A 25 -2.46 -16.40 5.49
CA GLN A 25 -1.10 -16.93 5.43
C GLN A 25 -0.19 -16.11 6.33
N SER A 26 0.81 -16.78 6.93
CA SER A 26 1.72 -16.10 7.83
C SER A 26 2.65 -15.13 7.10
N SER A 27 2.84 -15.32 5.79
CA SER A 27 3.62 -14.40 5.00
C SER A 27 3.03 -14.25 3.60
N TYR A 28 3.29 -13.10 2.99
CA TYR A 28 2.81 -12.82 1.64
C TYR A 28 3.68 -11.75 1.02
N THR A 29 3.62 -11.66 -0.31
CA THR A 29 4.27 -10.60 -1.07
C THR A 29 3.25 -9.52 -1.34
N LEU A 30 3.58 -8.29 -0.98
CA LEU A 30 2.73 -7.13 -1.20
C LEU A 30 3.36 -6.25 -2.26
N VAL A 31 2.60 -5.93 -3.30
CA VAL A 31 3.03 -5.01 -4.36
C VAL A 31 2.09 -3.83 -4.35
N VAL A 32 2.66 -2.63 -4.28
CA VAL A 32 1.89 -1.38 -4.30
C VAL A 32 2.39 -0.55 -5.46
N GLN A 33 1.47 0.01 -6.23
CA GLN A 33 1.83 0.86 -7.37
C GLN A 33 1.08 2.18 -7.28
N ASN A 34 1.80 3.26 -7.55
CA ASN A 34 1.20 4.56 -7.77
C ASN A 34 0.65 4.57 -9.20
N ASN A 35 -0.64 4.26 -9.34
CA ASN A 35 -1.27 4.14 -10.64
C ASN A 35 -1.91 5.46 -11.12
N ASN A 36 -1.45 6.58 -10.56
CA ASN A 36 -1.94 7.90 -10.96
C ASN A 36 -1.00 8.53 -11.99
N ASP A 37 -1.52 9.45 -12.77
CA ASP A 37 -0.73 10.17 -13.79
C ASP A 37 0.15 11.24 -13.17
N SER A 38 -0.21 11.74 -12.00
CA SER A 38 0.55 12.77 -11.29
C SER A 38 0.34 12.61 -9.80
N GLY A 39 1.23 13.26 -9.02
CA GLY A 39 1.16 13.22 -7.56
C GLY A 39 1.93 12.04 -6.98
N TYR A 40 2.03 12.02 -5.67
CA TYR A 40 2.88 11.06 -4.97
C TYR A 40 2.09 10.29 -3.92
N LEU A 41 2.53 9.07 -3.65
CA LEU A 41 2.05 8.29 -2.52
C LEU A 41 3.15 8.24 -1.46
N TYR A 42 2.76 8.34 -0.19
CA TYR A 42 3.67 8.24 0.94
C TYR A 42 3.29 7.01 1.74
N LEU A 43 4.23 6.08 1.88
CA LEU A 43 3.99 4.80 2.54
C LEU A 43 4.66 4.80 3.91
N GLY A 44 4.02 4.16 4.86
CA GLY A 44 4.59 4.05 6.19
C GLY A 44 3.68 3.37 7.18
N ALA A 45 3.90 3.67 8.45
CA ALA A 45 3.12 3.14 9.56
C ALA A 45 1.80 3.90 9.70
N ALA A 46 1.03 3.57 10.75
CA ALA A 46 -0.31 4.13 10.95
C ALA A 46 -0.33 5.65 11.12
N ASN A 47 0.84 6.25 11.39
CA ASN A 47 0.97 7.70 11.55
C ASN A 47 1.63 8.38 10.35
N VAL A 48 1.64 7.73 9.18
CA VAL A 48 2.29 8.27 8.00
C VAL A 48 1.63 9.58 7.56
N SER A 49 2.45 10.51 7.07
CA SER A 49 1.97 11.79 6.53
C SER A 49 2.90 12.23 5.41
N SER A 50 2.54 13.31 4.72
CA SER A 50 3.38 13.86 3.65
C SER A 50 4.70 14.42 4.16
N SER A 51 4.81 14.68 5.45
CA SER A 51 6.04 15.17 6.07
C SER A 51 6.77 14.10 6.89
N SER A 52 6.14 12.94 7.10
CA SER A 52 6.74 11.84 7.87
C SER A 52 6.31 10.53 7.24
N TYR A 53 7.20 9.92 6.47
CA TYR A 53 6.90 8.71 5.71
C TYR A 53 8.15 7.85 5.59
N GLY A 54 7.93 6.56 5.28
CA GLY A 54 9.04 5.65 5.07
C GLY A 54 9.46 5.54 3.62
N TYR A 55 8.54 5.72 2.70
CA TYR A 55 8.83 5.58 1.28
C TYR A 55 7.87 6.43 0.47
N LYS A 56 8.38 7.03 -0.60
CA LYS A 56 7.60 7.89 -1.49
C LYS A 56 7.57 7.29 -2.88
N LEU A 57 6.36 7.10 -3.41
CA LEU A 57 6.17 6.55 -4.76
C LEU A 57 5.80 7.66 -5.73
N TYR A 58 6.58 7.77 -6.80
CA TYR A 58 6.30 8.67 -7.91
C TYR A 58 5.29 8.04 -8.86
N PRO A 59 4.65 8.83 -9.73
CA PRO A 59 3.67 8.27 -10.67
C PRO A 59 4.26 7.09 -11.47
N GLY A 60 3.53 5.99 -11.52
CA GLY A 60 3.94 4.79 -12.22
C GLY A 60 4.90 3.89 -11.46
N GLN A 61 5.41 4.35 -10.34
CA GLN A 61 6.41 3.60 -9.56
C GLN A 61 5.74 2.53 -8.72
N GLY A 62 6.43 1.40 -8.55
CA GLY A 62 5.97 0.29 -7.75
C GLY A 62 6.87 0.01 -6.56
N PHE A 63 6.30 -0.64 -5.56
CA PHE A 63 7.00 -1.04 -4.33
C PHE A 63 6.60 -2.46 -4.00
N THR A 64 7.58 -3.33 -3.79
CA THR A 64 7.35 -4.75 -3.49
C THR A 64 8.03 -5.11 -2.20
N ILE A 65 7.30 -5.75 -1.30
CA ILE A 65 7.85 -6.14 0.00
C ILE A 65 7.21 -7.43 0.48
N GLU A 66 7.99 -8.21 1.25
CA GLU A 66 7.50 -9.38 1.96
C GLU A 66 6.95 -8.94 3.30
N PHE A 67 5.73 -9.35 3.59
CA PHE A 67 5.03 -8.97 4.82
C PHE A 67 4.54 -10.18 5.57
N SER A 68 4.42 -10.06 6.89
CA SER A 68 3.70 -11.04 7.69
C SER A 68 2.26 -10.58 7.87
N SER A 69 1.37 -11.51 8.20
CA SER A 69 -0.05 -11.20 8.37
C SER A 69 -0.33 -10.28 9.56
N LEU A 70 0.64 -10.12 10.46
CA LEU A 70 0.50 -9.25 11.63
C LEU A 70 0.85 -7.79 11.33
N ASN A 71 1.50 -7.54 10.21
CA ASN A 71 1.93 -6.19 9.86
C ASN A 71 0.88 -5.48 9.01
N ARG A 72 0.91 -4.16 9.05
CA ARG A 72 0.05 -3.32 8.23
C ARG A 72 0.88 -2.23 7.59
N LEU A 73 0.58 -1.94 6.34
CA LEU A 73 1.19 -0.84 5.60
C LEU A 73 0.11 0.19 5.31
N TYR A 74 0.44 1.45 5.55
CA TYR A 74 -0.50 2.55 5.37
C TYR A 74 0.05 3.53 4.35
N ALA A 75 -0.84 4.31 3.75
CA ALA A 75 -0.47 5.31 2.78
C ALA A 75 -1.34 6.54 2.89
N VAL A 76 -0.75 7.68 2.54
CA VAL A 76 -1.47 8.91 2.24
C VAL A 76 -1.01 9.40 0.87
N CYS A 77 -1.74 10.33 0.29
CA CYS A 77 -1.41 10.85 -1.03
C CYS A 77 -1.19 12.34 -0.99
N SER A 78 -0.55 12.87 -2.03
CA SER A 78 -0.18 14.29 -2.09
C SER A 78 -1.33 15.18 -2.53
N SER A 79 -2.37 14.64 -3.17
CA SER A 79 -3.52 15.41 -3.61
C SER A 79 -4.78 14.55 -3.53
N ASN A 80 -5.94 15.20 -3.55
CA ASN A 80 -7.21 14.49 -3.42
C ASN A 80 -7.48 13.56 -4.61
N THR A 81 -8.28 12.54 -4.37
CA THR A 81 -8.77 11.59 -5.38
C THR A 81 -7.70 10.69 -5.98
N MET A 82 -6.58 10.51 -5.31
CA MET A 82 -5.56 9.56 -5.77
C MET A 82 -5.89 8.15 -5.28
N THR A 83 -5.38 7.17 -6.00
CA THR A 83 -5.57 5.75 -5.67
C THR A 83 -4.23 5.03 -5.68
N ALA A 84 -4.23 3.83 -5.11
CA ALA A 84 -3.10 2.93 -5.16
C ALA A 84 -3.58 1.57 -5.64
N ALA A 85 -2.83 0.96 -6.55
CA ALA A 85 -3.08 -0.41 -6.96
C ALA A 85 -2.32 -1.33 -6.03
N VAL A 86 -3.00 -2.32 -5.48
CA VAL A 86 -2.41 -3.24 -4.49
C VAL A 86 -2.60 -4.67 -4.98
N LEU A 87 -1.51 -5.43 -4.96
CA LEU A 87 -1.50 -6.83 -5.32
C LEU A 87 -0.89 -7.62 -4.18
N VAL A 88 -1.58 -8.68 -3.77
CA VAL A 88 -1.09 -9.58 -2.72
C VAL A 88 -0.96 -10.98 -3.28
N ILE A 89 0.20 -11.58 -3.07
CA ILE A 89 0.44 -12.98 -3.43
C ILE A 89 0.73 -13.72 -2.12
N GLU A 90 -0.24 -14.52 -1.67
CA GLU A 90 -0.12 -15.27 -0.44
C GLU A 90 0.68 -16.53 -0.70
N ARG A 91 1.60 -16.82 0.19
CA ARG A 91 2.45 -18.00 0.04
C ARG A 91 1.78 -19.20 0.69
N ALA A 92 1.85 -20.34 0.00
CA ALA A 92 1.46 -21.60 0.59
C ALA A 92 2.54 -22.01 1.60
N ILE A 93 2.09 -22.57 2.70
CA ILE A 93 3.00 -23.00 3.78
C ILE A 93 3.24 -24.50 3.69
#